data_d160b5ff1d00689b46f7ec6891a266f6
#
_entry.id   d160b5ff1d00689b46f7ec6891a266f6
#
_cell.length_a   1.000
_cell.length_b   1.000
_cell.length_c   1.000
_cell.angle_alpha   90.00
_cell.angle_beta   90.00
_cell.angle_gamma   90.00
#
_symmetry.space_group_name_H-M   'P 1'
#
loop_
_entity.id
_entity.type
_entity.pdbx_description
1 polymer ?
#
loop_
_entity_poly.entity_id
_entity_poly.type
_entity_poly.pdbx_seq_one_letter_code
_entity_poly.pdbx_strand_id
1 'polypeptide(L)'
;MDHTFRWGIYDHAPLKTWSTDRITLLGDAAHAVTPHLGQGANQAVEDAITLAVLLQDAQAADIPMRLRRYEDLRIERTRQVHDGSREAGALYRSTELSPGQQAERIVAINDRLQLDTHDAERIANDAPHGTLTTR
;
A
#
# COMPACT_ATOMS: atom_id res chain seq x y z
N MET A 1 12.83 -15.33 -31.20
CA MET A 1 12.70 -15.60 -29.74
C MET A 1 12.26 -17.03 -29.61
N ASP A 2 13.14 -17.90 -29.12
CA ASP A 2 12.89 -19.35 -29.15
C ASP A 2 12.11 -19.87 -27.92
N HIS A 3 11.98 -19.05 -26.86
CA HIS A 3 11.21 -19.40 -25.67
C HIS A 3 10.55 -18.16 -25.05
N THR A 4 9.26 -18.29 -24.72
CA THR A 4 8.50 -17.29 -23.99
C THR A 4 8.06 -17.89 -22.66
N PHE A 5 8.43 -17.26 -21.55
CA PHE A 5 7.97 -17.67 -20.21
C PHE A 5 6.62 -17.02 -19.90
N ARG A 6 5.70 -17.81 -19.37
CA ARG A 6 4.42 -17.33 -18.85
C ARG A 6 4.50 -17.26 -17.33
N TRP A 7 4.51 -16.03 -16.79
CA TRP A 7 4.49 -15.80 -15.36
C TRP A 7 3.06 -15.58 -14.87
N GLY A 8 2.70 -16.22 -13.77
CA GLY A 8 1.47 -15.90 -13.03
C GLY A 8 1.61 -14.56 -12.31
N ILE A 9 0.55 -13.79 -12.28
CA ILE A 9 0.44 -12.58 -11.48
C ILE A 9 -0.37 -12.95 -10.25
N TYR A 10 0.22 -12.74 -9.07
CA TYR A 10 -0.39 -13.10 -7.79
C TYR A 10 -0.44 -11.89 -6.88
N ASP A 11 -1.49 -11.81 -6.10
CA ASP A 11 -1.61 -11.00 -4.92
C ASP A 11 -2.08 -11.89 -3.75
N HIS A 12 -2.15 -11.38 -2.56
CA HIS A 12 -2.75 -12.08 -1.44
C HIS A 12 -3.82 -11.21 -0.79
N ALA A 13 -4.75 -11.84 -0.08
CA ALA A 13 -5.77 -11.10 0.68
C ALA A 13 -5.08 -10.17 1.70
N PRO A 14 -5.60 -8.95 1.91
CA PRO A 14 -5.06 -8.03 2.90
C PRO A 14 -4.92 -8.68 4.27
N LEU A 15 -3.73 -8.57 4.85
CA LEU A 15 -3.44 -9.07 6.19
C LEU A 15 -4.11 -8.19 7.23
N LYS A 16 -4.50 -8.78 8.35
CA LYS A 16 -5.12 -8.05 9.47
C LYS A 16 -4.09 -7.37 10.37
N THR A 17 -2.89 -7.92 10.42
CA THR A 17 -1.78 -7.41 11.23
C THR A 17 -0.46 -7.66 10.53
N TRP A 18 0.51 -6.75 10.68
CA TRP A 18 1.84 -6.82 10.08
C TRP A 18 2.95 -6.88 11.10
N SER A 19 2.68 -6.38 12.30
CA SER A 19 3.68 -6.11 13.31
C SER A 19 3.52 -7.00 14.53
N THR A 20 4.65 -7.39 15.09
CA THR A 20 4.81 -7.91 16.45
C THR A 20 5.55 -6.86 17.28
N ASP A 21 6.10 -7.26 18.44
CA ASP A 21 6.80 -6.31 19.30
C ASP A 21 8.07 -5.72 18.65
N ARG A 22 8.76 -6.45 17.79
CA ARG A 22 10.05 -6.01 17.22
C ARG A 22 10.23 -6.33 15.74
N ILE A 23 9.22 -6.87 15.09
CA ILE A 23 9.25 -7.26 13.68
C ILE A 23 8.02 -6.68 13.02
N THR A 24 8.18 -6.13 11.81
CA THR A 24 7.07 -5.73 10.95
C THR A 24 7.32 -6.19 9.52
N LEU A 25 6.24 -6.40 8.78
CA LEU A 25 6.26 -6.62 7.34
C LEU A 25 6.20 -5.29 6.62
N LEU A 26 6.76 -5.23 5.41
CA LEU A 26 6.63 -4.10 4.49
C LEU A 26 6.63 -4.59 3.04
N GLY A 27 6.17 -3.75 2.12
CA GLY A 27 6.12 -4.06 0.69
C GLY A 27 5.30 -5.32 0.39
N ASP A 28 5.71 -6.11 -0.58
CA ASP A 28 4.98 -7.30 -1.03
C ASP A 28 4.79 -8.35 0.07
N ALA A 29 5.63 -8.37 1.10
CA ALA A 29 5.45 -9.26 2.25
C ALA A 29 4.21 -8.89 3.08
N ALA A 30 3.83 -7.62 3.09
CA ALA A 30 2.67 -7.11 3.81
C ALA A 30 1.43 -6.96 2.91
N HIS A 31 1.62 -6.53 1.66
CA HIS A 31 0.54 -6.07 0.78
C HIS A 31 0.84 -6.27 -0.71
N ALA A 32 1.20 -7.48 -1.14
CA ALA A 32 1.34 -7.78 -2.56
C ALA A 32 0.09 -7.38 -3.35
N VAL A 33 0.28 -6.61 -4.41
CA VAL A 33 -0.81 -6.09 -5.26
C VAL A 33 -0.61 -6.48 -6.72
N THR A 34 -1.71 -6.59 -7.47
CA THR A 34 -1.63 -6.79 -8.92
C THR A 34 -1.02 -5.55 -9.60
N PRO A 35 -0.31 -5.67 -10.73
CA PRO A 35 0.47 -4.58 -11.34
C PRO A 35 -0.37 -3.53 -12.09
N HIS A 36 -1.70 -3.63 -12.08
CA HIS A 36 -2.57 -2.86 -12.96
C HIS A 36 -2.54 -1.33 -12.73
N LEU A 37 -2.18 -0.88 -11.54
CA LEU A 37 -1.96 0.55 -11.24
C LEU A 37 -0.47 0.91 -11.12
N GLY A 38 0.46 -0.05 -11.24
CA GLY A 38 1.90 0.20 -11.08
C GLY A 38 2.32 0.61 -9.67
N GLN A 39 1.53 0.32 -8.64
CA GLN A 39 1.71 0.89 -7.30
C GLN A 39 2.53 0.05 -6.32
N GLY A 40 2.84 -1.22 -6.61
CA GLY A 40 3.53 -2.08 -5.65
C GLY A 40 4.83 -1.48 -5.10
N ALA A 41 5.74 -1.05 -5.97
CA ALA A 41 6.99 -0.41 -5.57
C ALA A 41 6.75 0.93 -4.84
N ASN A 42 5.80 1.75 -5.29
CA ASN A 42 5.47 3.02 -4.64
C ASN A 42 4.97 2.80 -3.22
N GLN A 43 4.13 1.80 -2.98
CA GLN A 43 3.66 1.48 -1.64
C GLN A 43 4.79 1.01 -0.73
N ALA A 44 5.77 0.26 -1.24
CA ALA A 44 6.96 -0.11 -0.47
C ALA A 44 7.85 1.11 -0.14
N VAL A 45 7.93 2.10 -1.02
CA VAL A 45 8.63 3.38 -0.74
C VAL A 45 7.88 4.19 0.32
N GLU A 46 6.55 4.29 0.24
CA GLU A 46 5.73 4.92 1.28
C GLU A 46 5.91 4.23 2.64
N ASP A 47 6.01 2.89 2.68
CA ASP A 47 6.30 2.13 3.89
C ASP A 47 7.66 2.50 4.49
N ALA A 48 8.70 2.54 3.65
CA ALA A 48 10.05 2.86 4.08
C ALA A 48 10.15 4.28 4.65
N ILE A 49 9.51 5.26 4.01
CA ILE A 49 9.43 6.65 4.48
C ILE A 49 8.70 6.70 5.82
N THR A 50 7.53 6.08 5.93
CA THR A 50 6.73 6.04 7.16
C THR A 50 7.52 5.43 8.32
N LEU A 51 8.21 4.31 8.08
CA LEU A 51 9.07 3.67 9.09
C LEU A 51 10.24 4.56 9.47
N ALA A 52 10.92 5.19 8.50
CA ALA A 52 12.04 6.08 8.77
C ALA A 52 11.64 7.24 9.68
N VAL A 53 10.53 7.90 9.40
CA VAL A 53 9.98 8.99 10.23
C VAL A 53 9.64 8.49 11.62
N LEU A 54 8.88 7.40 11.72
CA LEU A 54 8.42 6.89 13.01
C LEU A 54 9.55 6.33 13.88
N LEU A 55 10.61 5.81 13.30
CA LEU A 55 11.75 5.23 14.02
C LEU A 55 12.87 6.25 14.28
N GLN A 56 12.78 7.46 13.71
CA GLN A 56 13.72 8.52 14.00
C GLN A 56 13.73 8.78 15.53
N ASP A 57 14.90 8.80 16.14
CA ASP A 57 15.12 9.00 17.59
C ASP A 57 14.41 8.00 18.51
N ALA A 58 13.87 6.89 17.99
CA ALA A 58 13.20 5.87 18.79
C ALA A 58 14.19 5.11 19.67
N GLN A 59 13.89 5.00 20.96
CA GLN A 59 14.61 4.12 21.88
C GLN A 59 14.09 2.69 21.78
N ALA A 60 14.87 1.71 22.21
CA ALA A 60 14.49 0.29 22.13
C ALA A 60 13.12 -0.01 22.78
N ALA A 61 12.75 0.73 23.82
CA ALA A 61 11.45 0.58 24.48
C ALA A 61 10.27 1.10 23.63
N ASP A 62 10.52 2.04 22.70
CA ASP A 62 9.48 2.66 21.88
C ASP A 62 9.12 1.81 20.66
N ILE A 63 10.00 0.91 20.25
CA ILE A 63 9.88 0.14 19.00
C ILE A 63 8.50 -0.54 18.86
N PRO A 64 7.97 -1.28 19.86
CA PRO A 64 6.67 -1.92 19.70
C PRO A 64 5.54 -0.95 19.36
N MET A 65 5.53 0.21 20.01
CA MET A 65 4.52 1.24 19.76
C MET A 65 4.69 1.88 18.38
N ARG A 66 5.94 2.16 17.97
CA ARG A 66 6.24 2.76 16.68
C ARG A 66 5.85 1.84 15.52
N LEU A 67 6.10 0.53 15.64
CA LEU A 67 5.71 -0.45 14.64
C LEU A 67 4.19 -0.61 14.52
N ARG A 68 3.46 -0.58 15.64
CA ARG A 68 1.99 -0.55 15.59
C ARG A 68 1.47 0.71 14.92
N ARG A 69 2.10 1.86 15.20
CA ARG A 69 1.73 3.11 14.55
C ARG A 69 1.96 3.08 13.04
N TYR A 70 3.08 2.51 12.61
CA TYR A 70 3.32 2.24 11.19
C TYR A 70 2.18 1.42 10.58
N GLU A 71 1.82 0.31 11.20
CA GLU A 71 0.74 -0.56 10.75
C GLU A 71 -0.59 0.21 10.64
N ASP A 72 -0.97 1.00 11.65
CA ASP A 72 -2.20 1.80 11.66
C ASP A 72 -2.26 2.80 10.50
N LEU A 73 -1.13 3.42 10.15
CA LEU A 73 -1.07 4.39 9.06
C LEU A 73 -1.12 3.73 7.67
N ARG A 74 -0.58 2.51 7.54
CA ARG A 74 -0.33 1.90 6.25
C ARG A 74 -1.37 0.86 5.84
N ILE A 75 -1.93 0.11 6.79
CA ILE A 75 -2.78 -1.05 6.48
C ILE A 75 -4.02 -0.69 5.66
N GLU A 76 -4.69 0.41 6.01
CA GLU A 76 -5.89 0.85 5.29
C GLU A 76 -5.50 1.45 3.92
N ARG A 77 -4.42 2.23 3.86
CA ARG A 77 -3.91 2.80 2.62
C ARG A 77 -3.58 1.72 1.59
N THR A 78 -2.82 0.72 1.98
CA THR A 78 -2.42 -0.37 1.08
C THR A 78 -3.60 -1.27 0.69
N ARG A 79 -4.58 -1.45 1.58
CA ARG A 79 -5.83 -2.14 1.26
C ARG A 79 -6.61 -1.41 0.15
N GLN A 80 -6.73 -0.09 0.23
CA GLN A 80 -7.39 0.71 -0.81
C GLN A 80 -6.68 0.60 -2.16
N VAL A 81 -5.34 0.63 -2.16
CA VAL A 81 -4.54 0.45 -3.38
C VAL A 81 -4.68 -0.95 -3.95
N HIS A 82 -4.70 -1.98 -3.10
CA HIS A 82 -4.95 -3.37 -3.50
C HIS A 82 -6.31 -3.52 -4.20
N ASP A 83 -7.38 -3.01 -3.58
CA ASP A 83 -8.73 -3.11 -4.13
C ASP A 83 -8.85 -2.32 -5.44
N GLY A 84 -8.28 -1.12 -5.50
CA GLY A 84 -8.24 -0.32 -6.73
C GLY A 84 -7.44 -0.97 -7.85
N SER A 85 -6.35 -1.67 -7.51
CA SER A 85 -5.56 -2.41 -8.52
C SER A 85 -6.34 -3.58 -9.11
N ARG A 86 -7.12 -4.30 -8.30
CA ARG A 86 -8.04 -5.34 -8.78
C ARG A 86 -9.17 -4.77 -9.64
N GLU A 87 -9.74 -3.63 -9.23
CA GLU A 87 -10.76 -2.91 -10.00
C GLU A 87 -10.21 -2.51 -11.37
N ALA A 88 -9.03 -1.89 -11.45
CA ALA A 88 -8.36 -1.56 -12.70
C ALA A 88 -8.12 -2.79 -13.58
N GLY A 89 -7.69 -3.90 -12.99
CA GLY A 89 -7.51 -5.16 -13.70
C GLY A 89 -8.81 -5.73 -14.29
N ALA A 90 -9.96 -5.52 -13.63
CA ALA A 90 -11.26 -5.87 -14.18
C ALA A 90 -11.64 -4.95 -15.35
N LEU A 91 -11.36 -3.65 -15.26
CA LEU A 91 -11.58 -2.70 -16.36
C LEU A 91 -10.78 -3.04 -17.60
N TYR A 92 -9.49 -3.38 -17.47
CA TYR A 92 -8.65 -3.79 -18.60
C TYR A 92 -9.16 -5.04 -19.33
N ARG A 93 -9.88 -5.91 -18.63
CA ARG A 93 -10.46 -7.15 -19.22
C ARG A 93 -11.89 -6.96 -19.71
N SER A 94 -12.49 -5.79 -19.48
CA SER A 94 -13.87 -5.54 -19.91
C SER A 94 -13.98 -5.47 -21.41
N THR A 95 -14.91 -6.23 -21.98
CA THR A 95 -15.28 -6.19 -23.39
C THR A 95 -16.48 -5.28 -23.66
N GLU A 96 -17.11 -4.77 -22.61
CA GLU A 96 -18.31 -3.91 -22.69
C GLU A 96 -17.96 -2.42 -22.78
N LEU A 97 -16.76 -2.06 -22.37
CA LEU A 97 -16.29 -0.68 -22.33
C LEU A 97 -15.39 -0.37 -23.53
N SER A 98 -15.57 0.81 -24.12
CA SER A 98 -14.61 1.33 -25.08
C SER A 98 -13.26 1.66 -24.41
N PRO A 99 -12.14 1.73 -25.15
CA PRO A 99 -10.85 2.13 -24.58
C PRO A 99 -10.88 3.49 -23.87
N GLY A 100 -11.63 4.46 -24.40
CA GLY A 100 -11.81 5.76 -23.77
C GLY A 100 -12.51 5.67 -22.41
N GLN A 101 -13.60 4.90 -22.33
CA GLN A 101 -14.31 4.67 -21.05
C GLN A 101 -13.47 3.91 -20.03
N GLN A 102 -12.64 2.96 -20.49
CA GLN A 102 -11.69 2.27 -19.59
C GLN A 102 -10.68 3.26 -19.02
N ALA A 103 -10.07 4.11 -19.89
CA ALA A 103 -9.09 5.12 -19.48
C ALA A 103 -9.69 6.12 -18.47
N GLU A 104 -10.87 6.65 -18.72
CA GLU A 104 -11.57 7.58 -17.81
C GLU A 104 -11.80 6.96 -16.42
N ARG A 105 -12.22 5.69 -16.36
CA ARG A 105 -12.45 5.00 -15.09
C ARG A 105 -11.14 4.72 -14.34
N ILE A 106 -10.05 4.42 -15.05
CA ILE A 106 -8.74 4.24 -14.42
C ILE A 106 -8.22 5.55 -13.84
N VAL A 107 -8.38 6.68 -14.56
CA VAL A 107 -8.07 8.01 -14.03
C VAL A 107 -8.89 8.29 -12.75
N ALA A 108 -10.18 8.00 -12.75
CA ALA A 108 -11.02 8.17 -11.57
C ALA A 108 -10.58 7.31 -10.36
N ILE A 109 -10.02 6.11 -10.61
CA ILE A 109 -9.41 5.30 -9.55
C ILE A 109 -8.17 6.00 -9.00
N ASN A 110 -7.28 6.49 -9.85
CA ASN A 110 -6.05 7.19 -9.46
C ASN A 110 -6.36 8.43 -8.61
N ASP A 111 -7.32 9.24 -9.05
CA ASP A 111 -7.78 10.45 -8.33
C ASP A 111 -8.37 10.09 -6.96
N ARG A 112 -9.27 9.10 -6.91
CA ARG A 112 -9.87 8.62 -5.67
C ARG A 112 -8.83 8.13 -4.68
N LEU A 113 -7.81 7.43 -5.15
CA LEU A 113 -6.72 6.90 -4.35
C LEU A 113 -5.62 7.92 -4.07
N GLN A 114 -5.70 9.13 -4.66
CA GLN A 114 -4.69 10.18 -4.50
C GLN A 114 -3.27 9.67 -4.78
N LEU A 115 -3.08 8.88 -5.86
CA LEU A 115 -1.81 8.21 -6.12
C LEU A 115 -0.65 9.19 -6.35
N ASP A 116 -0.94 10.38 -6.88
CA ASP A 116 0.06 11.41 -7.19
C ASP A 116 0.25 12.44 -6.05
N THR A 117 -0.64 12.46 -5.05
CA THR A 117 -0.66 13.51 -4.02
C THR A 117 -0.53 13.00 -2.59
N HIS A 118 -0.46 11.68 -2.39
CA HIS A 118 -0.30 11.08 -1.08
C HIS A 118 1.10 11.35 -0.53
N ASP A 119 1.17 12.04 0.60
CA ASP A 119 2.41 12.42 1.26
C ASP A 119 2.60 11.61 2.54
N ALA A 120 3.29 10.47 2.41
CA ALA A 120 3.53 9.54 3.50
C ALA A 120 4.42 10.15 4.60
N GLU A 121 5.37 11.01 4.24
CA GLU A 121 6.26 11.68 5.18
C GLU A 121 5.49 12.66 6.06
N ARG A 122 4.70 13.54 5.44
CA ARG A 122 3.86 14.49 6.18
C ARG A 122 2.87 13.77 7.08
N ILE A 123 2.19 12.74 6.58
CA ILE A 123 1.23 11.96 7.36
C ILE A 123 1.90 11.29 8.57
N ALA A 124 3.11 10.76 8.41
CA ALA A 124 3.85 10.15 9.50
C ALA A 124 4.31 11.19 10.55
N ASN A 125 4.76 12.37 10.10
CA ASN A 125 5.15 13.47 10.98
C ASN A 125 3.96 14.06 11.75
N ASP A 126 2.80 14.21 11.11
CA ASP A 126 1.58 14.74 11.74
C ASP A 126 0.91 13.74 12.69
N ALA A 127 1.34 12.48 12.66
CA ALA A 127 0.77 11.44 13.50
C ALA A 127 1.13 11.65 14.98
N PRO A 128 0.14 11.73 15.89
CA PRO A 128 0.40 11.99 17.31
C PRO A 128 1.32 10.92 17.91
N HIS A 129 2.37 11.35 18.59
CA HIS A 129 3.38 10.49 19.20
C HIS A 129 2.93 9.82 20.53
N GLY A 130 1.66 9.88 20.88
CA GLY A 130 1.15 9.30 22.13
C GLY A 130 -0.33 8.96 22.06
N THR A 131 -0.66 7.80 22.62
CA THR A 131 -1.96 7.14 22.79
C THR A 131 -2.41 6.26 21.63
N LEU A 132 -2.14 4.96 21.79
CA LEU A 132 -2.89 3.92 21.05
C LEU A 132 -4.35 3.98 21.50
N THR A 133 -5.25 4.24 20.55
CA THR A 133 -6.67 3.96 20.79
C THR A 133 -6.81 2.44 20.86
N THR A 134 -7.05 1.93 22.06
CA THR A 134 -7.37 0.50 22.28
C THR A 134 -8.56 0.11 21.41
N ARG A 135 -8.35 -0.81 20.49
CA ARG A 135 -9.42 -1.55 19.79
C ARG A 135 -9.68 -2.85 20.52
#